data_dadfff38c48f583a2e3556ddeda1677b
#
_entry.id   dadfff38c48f583a2e3556ddeda1677b
#
_cell.length_a   1.000
_cell.length_b   1.000
_cell.length_c   1.000
_cell.angle_alpha   90.00
_cell.angle_beta   90.00
_cell.angle_gamma   90.00
#
_symmetry.space_group_name_H-M   'P 1'
#
loop_
_entity.id
_entity.type
_entity.pdbx_description
1 polymer ?
#
loop_
_entity_poly.entity_id
_entity_poly.type
_entity_poly.pdbx_seq_one_letter_code
_entity_poly.pdbx_strand_id
1 'polypeptide(L)'
;PSSAASDVYKRQVVTLLLGMDNEVADVITGEEADSVFYGVVQTANRSLVEDNGADVLQKISVMCTDGIIRTVNIDKSLNYPTGWLVEISVTPEGEQVTAIESKSVSGTINNTATALGDYALADDVQILETTSEGLAGTVRPSRIAGTKLNALTVRYYTLNEQGQIDRLILNDVTGDLWKYGVLDDVKNLAANYSSIKTLVTTDSSGNTTTKTTV
;
A
#
# COMPACT_ATOMS: atom_id res chain seq x y z
N PRO A 1 27.24 -22.61 39.30
CA PRO A 1 25.91 -22.06 39.52
C PRO A 1 25.35 -21.60 38.19
N SER A 2 24.27 -22.29 37.85
CA SER A 2 23.49 -22.12 36.64
C SER A 2 22.75 -20.79 36.71
N SER A 3 23.05 -19.88 35.80
CA SER A 3 22.23 -18.69 35.54
C SER A 3 20.98 -19.16 34.82
N ALA A 4 19.87 -19.25 35.53
CA ALA A 4 18.56 -19.42 34.94
C ALA A 4 18.24 -18.18 34.10
N ALA A 5 18.19 -18.34 32.77
CA ALA A 5 17.56 -17.38 31.89
C ALA A 5 16.09 -17.27 32.31
N SER A 6 15.72 -16.12 32.84
CA SER A 6 14.35 -15.77 33.10
C SER A 6 13.68 -15.59 31.73
N ASP A 7 12.95 -16.60 31.26
CA ASP A 7 11.98 -16.45 30.19
C ASP A 7 10.88 -15.51 30.69
N VAL A 8 11.04 -14.25 30.35
CA VAL A 8 9.95 -13.28 30.50
C VAL A 8 8.93 -13.64 29.44
N TYR A 9 7.92 -14.41 29.80
CA TYR A 9 6.69 -14.55 29.03
C TYR A 9 6.06 -13.17 28.94
N LYS A 10 6.34 -12.46 27.83
CA LYS A 10 5.57 -11.28 27.47
C LYS A 10 4.15 -11.76 27.22
N ARG A 11 3.23 -11.39 28.10
CA ARG A 11 1.80 -11.56 27.85
C ARG A 11 1.45 -10.65 26.68
N GLN A 12 1.26 -11.23 25.50
CA GLN A 12 0.69 -10.52 24.38
C GLN A 12 -0.79 -10.28 24.67
N VAL A 13 -1.19 -9.02 24.65
CA VAL A 13 -2.61 -8.66 24.64
C VAL A 13 -3.07 -8.80 23.19
N VAL A 14 -4.03 -9.68 22.96
CA VAL A 14 -4.59 -9.94 21.64
C VAL A 14 -5.99 -9.35 21.61
N THR A 15 -6.28 -8.47 20.70
CA THR A 15 -7.63 -7.96 20.44
C THR A 15 -8.24 -8.79 19.32
N LEU A 16 -9.35 -9.45 19.60
CA LEU A 16 -10.11 -10.22 18.63
C LEU A 16 -11.18 -9.31 18.02
N LEU A 17 -11.13 -9.11 16.72
CA LEU A 17 -12.23 -8.50 15.98
C LEU A 17 -13.23 -9.61 15.63
N LEU A 18 -14.46 -9.48 16.14
CA LEU A 18 -15.53 -10.42 15.85
C LEU A 18 -16.38 -9.90 14.69
N GLY A 19 -16.64 -10.78 13.73
CA GLY A 19 -17.62 -10.55 12.68
C GLY A 19 -19.06 -10.64 13.20
N MET A 20 -20.04 -10.41 12.32
CA MET A 20 -21.47 -10.38 12.67
C MET A 20 -22.00 -11.67 13.29
N ASP A 21 -21.34 -12.80 13.03
CA ASP A 21 -21.73 -14.13 13.55
C ASP A 21 -20.85 -14.58 14.74
N ASN A 22 -20.20 -13.65 15.43
CA ASN A 22 -19.23 -13.93 16.50
C ASN A 22 -18.02 -14.80 16.06
N GLU A 23 -17.78 -14.91 14.79
CA GLU A 23 -16.55 -15.51 14.27
C GLU A 23 -15.40 -14.51 14.40
N VAL A 24 -14.19 -15.03 14.69
CA VAL A 24 -12.99 -14.19 14.72
C VAL A 24 -12.69 -13.76 13.28
N ALA A 25 -12.98 -12.51 12.97
CA ALA A 25 -12.76 -11.94 11.65
C ALA A 25 -11.29 -11.48 11.47
N ASP A 26 -10.65 -11.04 12.57
CA ASP A 26 -9.27 -10.65 12.60
C ASP A 26 -8.68 -10.72 14.01
N VAL A 27 -7.35 -10.78 14.11
CA VAL A 27 -6.61 -10.83 15.37
C VAL A 27 -5.57 -9.72 15.36
N ILE A 28 -5.80 -8.68 16.15
CA ILE A 28 -4.80 -7.63 16.37
C ILE A 28 -3.91 -8.07 17.53
N THR A 29 -2.64 -8.32 17.24
CA THR A 29 -1.66 -8.62 18.28
C THR A 29 -1.22 -7.33 18.96
N GLY A 30 -0.92 -7.38 20.26
CA GLY A 30 -0.52 -6.20 21.03
C GLY A 30 0.80 -5.54 20.55
N GLU A 31 1.47 -6.12 19.56
CA GLU A 31 2.63 -5.52 18.88
C GLU A 31 2.20 -4.48 17.84
N GLU A 32 0.93 -4.43 17.43
CA GLU A 32 0.38 -3.39 16.56
C GLU A 32 -0.08 -2.16 17.35
N ALA A 33 -0.29 -2.25 18.65
CA ALA A 33 -0.50 -1.10 19.51
C ALA A 33 0.80 -0.27 19.52
N ASP A 34 0.69 1.03 19.18
CA ASP A 34 1.80 1.95 18.93
C ASP A 34 2.59 1.69 17.62
N SER A 35 1.99 0.95 16.69
CA SER A 35 2.59 0.71 15.37
C SER A 35 2.28 1.84 14.39
N VAL A 36 3.24 2.11 13.51
CA VAL A 36 3.11 3.09 12.44
C VAL A 36 3.27 2.39 11.09
N PHE A 37 2.30 2.60 10.21
CA PHE A 37 2.29 2.05 8.86
C PHE A 37 2.31 3.16 7.83
N TYR A 38 3.04 2.96 6.75
CA TYR A 38 3.13 3.90 5.64
C TYR A 38 2.54 3.26 4.39
N GLY A 39 1.81 4.04 3.61
CA GLY A 39 1.17 3.49 2.43
C GLY A 39 0.60 4.54 1.49
N VAL A 40 -0.16 4.06 0.51
CA VAL A 40 -0.86 4.89 -0.48
C VAL A 40 -2.36 4.61 -0.44
N VAL A 41 -3.15 5.67 -0.51
CA VAL A 41 -4.61 5.58 -0.61
C VAL A 41 -5.00 4.96 -1.94
N GLN A 42 -5.68 3.81 -1.91
CA GLN A 42 -6.21 3.14 -3.09
C GLN A 42 -7.63 3.58 -3.41
N THR A 43 -8.47 3.68 -2.39
CA THR A 43 -9.85 4.11 -2.54
C THR A 43 -10.26 5.00 -1.37
N ALA A 44 -11.12 5.96 -1.66
CA ALA A 44 -11.77 6.81 -0.66
C ALA A 44 -13.27 6.74 -0.89
N ASN A 45 -14.00 6.16 0.06
CA ASN A 45 -15.43 5.96 -0.02
C ASN A 45 -16.14 6.75 1.09
N ARG A 46 -17.24 7.40 0.71
CA ARG A 46 -18.19 8.01 1.64
C ARG A 46 -19.48 7.22 1.61
N SER A 47 -19.95 6.77 2.75
CA SER A 47 -21.24 6.09 2.87
C SER A 47 -22.09 6.77 3.96
N LEU A 48 -23.39 6.81 3.72
CA LEU A 48 -24.36 7.19 4.75
C LEU A 48 -24.55 6.01 5.70
N VAL A 49 -24.53 6.25 6.99
CA VAL A 49 -24.93 5.25 7.98
C VAL A 49 -26.44 5.30 8.11
N GLU A 50 -27.10 4.18 7.81
CA GLU A 50 -28.57 4.10 7.78
C GLU A 50 -29.22 4.22 9.16
N ASP A 51 -28.49 4.05 10.26
CA ASP A 51 -29.09 3.90 11.59
C ASP A 51 -29.67 5.19 12.21
N ASN A 52 -29.31 6.38 11.72
CA ASN A 52 -29.93 7.63 12.16
C ASN A 52 -30.01 8.73 11.08
N GLY A 53 -29.70 8.44 9.84
CA GLY A 53 -29.86 9.38 8.71
C GLY A 53 -28.98 10.65 8.73
N ALA A 54 -28.09 10.79 9.69
CA ALA A 54 -27.30 12.01 9.90
C ALA A 54 -25.77 11.82 9.84
N ASP A 55 -25.26 10.60 9.98
CA ASP A 55 -23.83 10.38 10.03
C ASP A 55 -23.29 9.82 8.70
N VAL A 56 -22.34 10.56 8.13
CA VAL A 56 -21.55 10.11 6.98
C VAL A 56 -20.30 9.42 7.50
N LEU A 57 -20.20 8.11 7.33
CA LEU A 57 -18.95 7.39 7.50
C LEU A 57 -18.10 7.57 6.26
N GLN A 58 -16.86 7.97 6.46
CA GLN A 58 -15.86 8.02 5.41
C GLN A 58 -14.79 6.99 5.71
N LYS A 59 -14.53 6.14 4.71
CA LYS A 59 -13.50 5.10 4.79
C LYS A 59 -12.51 5.28 3.68
N ILE A 60 -11.24 5.04 4.00
CA ILE A 60 -10.18 4.91 3.01
C ILE A 60 -9.56 3.52 3.10
N SER A 61 -9.19 2.98 1.95
CA SER A 61 -8.36 1.78 1.87
C SER A 61 -6.95 2.18 1.49
N VAL A 62 -5.99 1.77 2.28
CA VAL A 62 -4.57 2.11 2.14
C VAL A 62 -3.78 0.83 1.93
N MET A 63 -3.06 0.74 0.82
CA MET A 63 -2.05 -0.30 0.64
C MET A 63 -0.78 0.13 1.36
N CYS A 64 -0.39 -0.62 2.37
CA CYS A 64 0.78 -0.33 3.19
C CYS A 64 2.04 -1.04 2.68
N THR A 65 3.21 -0.56 3.12
CA THR A 65 4.52 -1.10 2.69
C THR A 65 4.72 -2.57 3.04
N ASP A 66 4.06 -3.05 4.08
CA ASP A 66 4.04 -4.46 4.49
C ASP A 66 3.20 -5.38 3.59
N GLY A 67 2.52 -4.81 2.59
CA GLY A 67 1.66 -5.54 1.66
C GLY A 67 0.24 -5.75 2.14
N ILE A 68 -0.12 -5.20 3.29
CA ILE A 68 -1.47 -5.33 3.85
C ILE A 68 -2.31 -4.11 3.46
N ILE A 69 -3.53 -4.37 3.01
CA ILE A 69 -4.53 -3.32 2.76
C ILE A 69 -5.27 -3.07 4.07
N ARG A 70 -5.12 -1.85 4.60
CA ARG A 70 -5.85 -1.41 5.79
C ARG A 70 -7.01 -0.52 5.39
N THR A 71 -8.17 -0.74 6.00
CA THR A 71 -9.36 0.10 5.80
C THR A 71 -9.62 0.88 7.08
N VAL A 72 -9.48 2.19 7.01
CA VAL A 72 -9.54 3.07 8.16
C VAL A 72 -10.72 4.02 8.04
N ASN A 73 -11.44 4.23 9.15
CA ASN A 73 -12.44 5.27 9.26
C ASN A 73 -11.75 6.62 9.47
N ILE A 74 -12.16 7.62 8.72
CA ILE A 74 -11.63 8.97 8.84
C ILE A 74 -12.76 9.97 9.08
N ASP A 75 -12.43 11.10 9.67
CA ASP A 75 -13.40 12.18 9.90
C ASP A 75 -13.96 12.69 8.56
N LYS A 76 -15.26 12.99 8.55
CA LYS A 76 -15.99 13.46 7.35
C LYS A 76 -15.46 14.78 6.78
N SER A 77 -14.75 15.56 7.58
CA SER A 77 -14.12 16.82 7.15
C SER A 77 -12.80 16.61 6.41
N LEU A 78 -12.18 15.43 6.56
CA LEU A 78 -10.91 15.12 5.94
C LEU A 78 -11.12 14.59 4.51
N ASN A 79 -10.13 14.80 3.67
CA ASN A 79 -10.12 14.29 2.31
C ASN A 79 -8.74 13.72 1.99
N TYR A 80 -8.71 12.44 1.66
CA TYR A 80 -7.51 11.73 1.25
C TYR A 80 -7.72 11.14 -0.15
N PRO A 81 -7.38 11.88 -1.21
CA PRO A 81 -7.53 11.40 -2.57
C PRO A 81 -6.74 10.11 -2.83
N THR A 82 -7.23 9.30 -3.78
CA THR A 82 -6.51 8.16 -4.31
C THR A 82 -5.11 8.57 -4.77
N GLY A 83 -4.12 7.75 -4.46
CA GLY A 83 -2.72 8.00 -4.78
C GLY A 83 -1.96 8.85 -3.75
N TRP A 84 -2.63 9.39 -2.73
CA TRP A 84 -1.95 10.13 -1.65
C TRP A 84 -1.16 9.19 -0.74
N LEU A 85 0.01 9.70 -0.30
CA LEU A 85 0.83 9.07 0.73
C LEU A 85 0.25 9.37 2.10
N VAL A 86 0.12 8.34 2.93
CA VAL A 86 -0.38 8.46 4.29
C VAL A 86 0.42 7.61 5.26
N GLU A 87 0.41 8.07 6.49
CA GLU A 87 0.83 7.35 7.68
C GLU A 87 -0.43 6.94 8.45
N ILE A 88 -0.48 5.70 8.89
CA ILE A 88 -1.50 5.18 9.80
C ILE A 88 -0.81 4.89 11.13
N SER A 89 -1.20 5.60 12.17
CA SER A 89 -0.76 5.36 13.55
C SER A 89 -1.84 4.59 14.28
N VAL A 90 -1.51 3.44 14.82
CA VAL A 90 -2.40 2.63 15.66
C VAL A 90 -2.08 2.92 17.11
N THR A 91 -3.02 3.49 17.83
CA THR A 91 -2.90 3.84 19.26
C THR A 91 -4.00 3.16 20.06
N PRO A 92 -3.90 3.10 21.41
CA PRO A 92 -4.98 2.56 22.25
C PRO A 92 -6.32 3.29 22.05
N GLU A 93 -6.30 4.55 21.59
CA GLU A 93 -7.48 5.36 21.31
C GLU A 93 -8.07 5.09 19.91
N GLY A 94 -7.36 4.32 19.08
CA GLY A 94 -7.77 3.96 17.73
C GLY A 94 -6.75 4.31 16.65
N GLU A 95 -7.16 4.13 15.41
CA GLU A 95 -6.35 4.42 14.23
C GLU A 95 -6.46 5.89 13.84
N GLN A 96 -5.33 6.50 13.56
CA GLN A 96 -5.24 7.86 13.03
C GLN A 96 -4.54 7.84 11.68
N VAL A 97 -5.05 8.63 10.74
CA VAL A 97 -4.45 8.77 9.40
C VAL A 97 -3.95 10.20 9.23
N THR A 98 -2.71 10.31 8.78
CA THR A 98 -2.08 11.60 8.48
C THR A 98 -1.50 11.57 7.06
N ALA A 99 -1.78 12.60 6.27
CA ALA A 99 -1.11 12.78 4.99
C ALA A 99 0.37 13.10 5.22
N ILE A 100 1.24 12.46 4.46
CA ILE A 100 2.69 12.67 4.56
C ILE A 100 3.22 13.31 3.28
N GLU A 101 4.20 14.18 3.43
CA GLU A 101 4.90 14.79 2.31
C GLU A 101 5.91 13.82 1.69
N SER A 102 6.17 14.01 0.41
CA SER A 102 7.19 13.24 -0.29
C SER A 102 8.58 13.48 0.33
N LYS A 103 9.31 12.39 0.55
CA LYS A 103 10.69 12.40 1.01
C LYS A 103 11.49 11.46 0.12
N SER A 104 12.37 12.01 -0.70
CA SER A 104 13.08 11.26 -1.74
C SER A 104 14.55 11.07 -1.40
N VAL A 105 15.11 10.03 -1.99
CA VAL A 105 16.54 9.72 -2.02
C VAL A 105 16.93 9.33 -3.44
N SER A 106 18.15 9.63 -3.83
CA SER A 106 18.66 9.29 -5.17
C SER A 106 19.87 8.38 -5.06
N GLY A 107 20.00 7.45 -5.99
CA GLY A 107 21.12 6.51 -6.02
C GLY A 107 20.82 5.33 -6.94
N THR A 108 21.75 4.41 -7.00
CA THR A 108 21.55 3.12 -7.69
C THR A 108 21.40 2.04 -6.66
N ILE A 109 20.38 1.19 -6.79
CA ILE A 109 20.30 -0.06 -6.04
C ILE A 109 21.45 -0.93 -6.51
N ASN A 110 22.30 -1.39 -5.60
CA ASN A 110 23.41 -2.25 -5.97
C ASN A 110 22.92 -3.62 -6.50
N ASN A 111 23.81 -4.37 -7.15
CA ASN A 111 23.43 -5.64 -7.79
C ASN A 111 23.00 -6.73 -6.80
N THR A 112 23.35 -6.60 -5.53
CA THR A 112 22.92 -7.50 -4.45
C THR A 112 21.63 -7.03 -3.77
N ALA A 113 21.10 -5.86 -4.17
CA ALA A 113 19.89 -5.24 -3.62
C ALA A 113 19.98 -5.01 -2.09
N THR A 114 21.16 -4.67 -1.60
CA THR A 114 21.43 -4.41 -0.17
C THR A 114 21.71 -2.95 0.14
N ALA A 115 21.78 -2.10 -0.87
CA ALA A 115 22.02 -0.66 -0.69
C ALA A 115 21.41 0.17 -1.82
N LEU A 116 20.98 1.40 -1.49
CA LEU A 116 20.57 2.45 -2.40
C LEU A 116 21.50 3.65 -2.22
N GLY A 117 22.40 3.86 -3.17
CA GLY A 117 23.42 4.89 -3.04
C GLY A 117 24.27 4.67 -1.78
N ASP A 118 24.28 5.66 -0.90
CA ASP A 118 25.03 5.64 0.36
C ASP A 118 24.27 4.99 1.53
N TYR A 119 23.01 4.61 1.34
CA TYR A 119 22.19 4.01 2.38
C TYR A 119 22.15 2.49 2.22
N ALA A 120 22.43 1.76 3.29
CA ALA A 120 22.11 0.34 3.35
C ALA A 120 20.59 0.14 3.37
N LEU A 121 20.11 -0.94 2.78
CA LEU A 121 18.75 -1.42 2.96
C LEU A 121 18.71 -2.37 4.16
N ALA A 122 17.68 -2.26 4.99
CA ALA A 122 17.46 -3.22 6.08
C ALA A 122 17.17 -4.61 5.50
N ASP A 123 17.49 -5.66 6.23
CA ASP A 123 17.25 -7.05 5.78
C ASP A 123 15.75 -7.34 5.57
N ASP A 124 14.90 -6.66 6.32
CA ASP A 124 13.44 -6.74 6.27
C ASP A 124 12.80 -5.54 5.55
N VAL A 125 13.56 -4.83 4.70
CA VAL A 125 13.08 -3.65 3.99
C VAL A 125 11.76 -3.93 3.26
N GLN A 126 10.78 -3.07 3.52
CA GLN A 126 9.47 -3.12 2.86
C GLN A 126 9.45 -2.13 1.69
N ILE A 127 9.25 -2.64 0.49
CA ILE A 127 9.20 -1.82 -0.72
C ILE A 127 7.81 -1.89 -1.33
N LEU A 128 7.19 -0.73 -1.50
CA LEU A 128 5.89 -0.55 -2.14
C LEU A 128 6.08 0.24 -3.43
N GLU A 129 5.64 -0.30 -4.55
CA GLU A 129 5.51 0.44 -5.79
C GLU A 129 4.08 0.96 -5.93
N THR A 130 3.95 2.19 -6.43
CA THR A 130 2.65 2.88 -6.52
C THR A 130 2.54 3.61 -7.85
N THR A 131 1.31 3.96 -8.24
CA THR A 131 1.04 4.88 -9.36
C THR A 131 0.21 6.07 -8.88
N SER A 132 0.08 7.09 -9.72
CA SER A 132 -0.80 8.23 -9.46
C SER A 132 -2.28 7.85 -9.39
N GLU A 133 -2.67 6.76 -10.04
CA GLU A 133 -4.04 6.22 -10.03
C GLU A 133 -4.34 5.35 -8.81
N GLY A 134 -3.42 5.25 -7.85
CA GLY A 134 -3.59 4.48 -6.63
C GLY A 134 -3.36 2.98 -6.77
N LEU A 135 -2.86 2.51 -7.92
CA LEU A 135 -2.38 1.14 -8.01
C LEU A 135 -1.16 1.00 -7.09
N ALA A 136 -1.07 -0.10 -6.38
CA ALA A 136 0.03 -0.36 -5.48
C ALA A 136 0.28 -1.85 -5.33
N GLY A 137 1.54 -2.21 -5.09
CA GLY A 137 1.95 -3.59 -4.87
C GLY A 137 3.35 -3.65 -4.27
N THR A 138 3.62 -4.69 -3.52
CA THR A 138 4.95 -4.92 -2.92
C THR A 138 5.96 -5.36 -3.97
N VAL A 139 7.19 -4.90 -3.80
CA VAL A 139 8.31 -5.22 -4.67
C VAL A 139 9.43 -5.87 -3.87
N ARG A 140 9.98 -6.97 -4.36
CA ARG A 140 11.16 -7.57 -3.74
C ARG A 140 12.41 -6.75 -4.07
N PRO A 141 13.35 -6.56 -3.14
CA PRO A 141 14.58 -5.81 -3.39
C PRO A 141 15.33 -6.29 -4.65
N SER A 142 15.40 -7.59 -4.89
CA SER A 142 16.05 -8.19 -6.06
C SER A 142 15.42 -7.75 -7.39
N ARG A 143 14.14 -7.38 -7.42
CA ARG A 143 13.43 -6.96 -8.64
C ARG A 143 13.94 -5.61 -9.16
N ILE A 144 14.46 -4.79 -8.27
CA ILE A 144 14.98 -3.45 -8.60
C ILE A 144 16.50 -3.36 -8.49
N ALA A 145 17.21 -4.51 -8.37
CA ALA A 145 18.67 -4.54 -8.38
C ALA A 145 19.24 -3.87 -9.64
N GLY A 146 20.26 -3.04 -9.49
CA GLY A 146 20.86 -2.29 -10.57
C GLY A 146 20.07 -1.07 -11.06
N THR A 147 18.88 -0.83 -10.54
CA THR A 147 18.02 0.29 -10.97
C THR A 147 18.52 1.60 -10.38
N LYS A 148 18.56 2.63 -11.21
CA LYS A 148 18.85 4.00 -10.77
C LYS A 148 17.55 4.69 -10.35
N LEU A 149 17.49 5.09 -9.09
CA LEU A 149 16.38 5.83 -8.50
C LEU A 149 16.73 7.31 -8.32
N ASN A 150 15.70 8.16 -8.32
CA ASN A 150 15.82 9.61 -8.15
C ASN A 150 14.55 10.19 -7.48
N ALA A 151 14.51 11.50 -7.32
CA ALA A 151 13.39 12.19 -6.67
C ALA A 151 12.04 12.05 -7.39
N LEU A 152 11.99 11.64 -8.67
CA LEU A 152 10.75 11.38 -9.39
C LEU A 152 10.26 9.93 -9.18
N THR A 153 11.18 9.02 -8.89
CA THR A 153 10.91 7.59 -8.73
C THR A 153 10.81 7.14 -7.27
N VAL A 154 11.35 7.92 -6.33
CA VAL A 154 11.21 7.68 -4.88
C VAL A 154 10.22 8.69 -4.31
N ARG A 155 9.10 8.21 -3.81
CA ARG A 155 8.04 9.03 -3.21
C ARG A 155 8.27 9.26 -1.73
N TYR A 156 8.71 8.20 -1.01
CA TYR A 156 8.92 8.26 0.44
C TYR A 156 9.89 7.19 0.89
N TYR A 157 10.60 7.44 1.97
CA TYR A 157 11.42 6.45 2.65
C TYR A 157 11.55 6.76 4.14
N THR A 158 11.79 5.73 4.94
CA THR A 158 12.13 5.81 6.35
C THR A 158 13.49 5.17 6.61
N LEU A 159 14.07 5.52 7.72
CA LEU A 159 15.31 4.91 8.23
C LEU A 159 15.02 4.28 9.58
N ASN A 160 15.55 3.09 9.80
CA ASN A 160 15.56 2.45 11.11
C ASN A 160 16.58 3.11 12.05
N GLU A 161 16.68 2.65 13.28
CA GLU A 161 17.62 3.15 14.28
C GLU A 161 19.10 3.03 13.87
N GLN A 162 19.41 2.09 12.97
CA GLN A 162 20.75 1.88 12.42
C GLN A 162 21.04 2.78 11.20
N GLY A 163 20.10 3.64 10.81
CA GLY A 163 20.24 4.52 9.66
C GLY A 163 20.10 3.81 8.31
N GLN A 164 19.53 2.60 8.28
CA GLN A 164 19.25 1.85 7.07
C GLN A 164 17.83 2.16 6.58
N ILE A 165 17.62 2.13 5.26
CA ILE A 165 16.28 2.26 4.70
C ILE A 165 15.49 0.98 5.04
N ASP A 166 14.42 1.14 5.81
CA ASP A 166 13.52 0.06 6.22
C ASP A 166 12.18 0.09 5.49
N ARG A 167 11.76 1.24 4.97
CA ARG A 167 10.58 1.38 4.11
C ARG A 167 10.91 2.27 2.91
N LEU A 168 10.40 1.87 1.75
CA LEU A 168 10.64 2.58 0.50
C LEU A 168 9.36 2.55 -0.36
N ILE A 169 8.84 3.72 -0.71
CA ILE A 169 7.68 3.85 -1.60
C ILE A 169 8.15 4.45 -2.91
N LEU A 170 7.92 3.70 -3.99
CA LEU A 170 8.35 4.00 -5.34
C LEU A 170 7.18 4.47 -6.23
N ASN A 171 7.52 5.14 -7.30
CA ASN A 171 6.60 5.59 -8.33
C ASN A 171 6.91 4.90 -9.66
N ASP A 172 6.15 3.86 -9.98
CA ASP A 172 6.14 3.14 -11.27
C ASP A 172 7.54 2.83 -11.83
N VAL A 173 8.36 2.17 -11.01
CA VAL A 173 9.75 1.85 -11.37
C VAL A 173 9.85 0.55 -12.15
N THR A 174 9.06 -0.46 -11.77
CA THR A 174 9.14 -1.80 -12.39
C THR A 174 8.20 -1.95 -13.57
N GLY A 175 7.12 -1.17 -13.61
CA GLY A 175 6.02 -1.33 -14.56
C GLY A 175 5.13 -2.55 -14.28
N ASP A 176 5.37 -3.29 -13.20
CA ASP A 176 4.66 -4.55 -12.89
C ASP A 176 3.20 -4.32 -12.44
N LEU A 177 2.86 -3.09 -12.05
CA LEU A 177 1.49 -2.72 -11.67
C LEU A 177 0.55 -2.57 -12.86
N TRP A 178 1.10 -2.39 -14.06
CA TRP A 178 0.31 -2.20 -15.28
C TRP A 178 -0.05 -3.54 -15.90
N LYS A 179 -1.27 -3.61 -16.43
CA LYS A 179 -1.69 -4.73 -17.27
C LYS A 179 -1.50 -4.34 -18.73
N TYR A 180 -0.71 -5.11 -19.43
CA TYR A 180 -0.42 -4.91 -20.84
C TYR A 180 -1.34 -5.80 -21.69
N GLY A 181 -1.79 -5.28 -22.83
CA GLY A 181 -2.61 -6.02 -23.76
C GLY A 181 -2.36 -5.53 -25.19
N VAL A 182 -2.73 -6.34 -26.15
CA VAL A 182 -2.74 -5.97 -27.58
C VAL A 182 -4.15 -5.47 -27.92
N LEU A 183 -4.23 -4.30 -28.53
CA LEU A 183 -5.49 -3.80 -29.05
C LEU A 183 -5.85 -4.62 -30.31
N ASP A 184 -6.88 -5.45 -30.20
CA ASP A 184 -7.30 -6.34 -31.28
C ASP A 184 -8.28 -5.65 -32.25
N ASP A 185 -9.27 -4.90 -31.75
CA ASP A 185 -10.25 -4.22 -32.57
C ASP A 185 -10.75 -2.91 -31.92
N VAL A 186 -11.07 -1.95 -32.77
CA VAL A 186 -11.69 -0.68 -32.38
C VAL A 186 -13.00 -0.52 -33.12
N LYS A 187 -14.13 -0.65 -32.40
CA LYS A 187 -15.46 -0.44 -32.95
C LYS A 187 -15.95 0.97 -32.69
N ASN A 188 -16.22 1.71 -33.74
CA ASN A 188 -16.96 2.97 -33.64
C ASN A 188 -18.45 2.69 -33.51
N LEU A 189 -19.01 2.88 -32.32
CA LEU A 189 -20.43 2.60 -32.04
C LEU A 189 -21.35 3.75 -32.46
N ALA A 190 -20.85 4.96 -32.63
CA ALA A 190 -21.61 6.11 -33.15
C ALA A 190 -20.67 7.19 -33.68
N ALA A 191 -21.14 7.99 -34.63
CA ALA A 191 -20.37 9.05 -35.29
C ALA A 191 -19.86 10.17 -34.35
N ASN A 192 -20.39 10.26 -33.13
CA ASN A 192 -20.05 11.29 -32.15
C ASN A 192 -19.17 10.79 -30.98
N TYR A 193 -18.79 9.52 -30.96
CA TYR A 193 -17.93 8.96 -29.94
C TYR A 193 -16.58 8.58 -30.55
N SER A 194 -15.57 9.35 -30.25
CA SER A 194 -14.25 9.23 -30.87
C SER A 194 -13.30 8.22 -30.21
N SER A 195 -13.71 7.50 -29.16
CA SER A 195 -12.84 6.50 -28.57
C SER A 195 -13.58 5.44 -27.75
N ILE A 196 -13.85 4.31 -28.36
CA ILE A 196 -14.10 3.11 -27.59
C ILE A 196 -12.81 2.31 -27.56
N LYS A 197 -12.37 2.05 -26.37
CA LYS A 197 -11.20 1.21 -26.15
C LYS A 197 -11.65 -0.14 -25.68
N THR A 198 -11.50 -1.15 -26.50
CA THR A 198 -11.63 -2.53 -26.09
C THR A 198 -10.26 -3.02 -25.70
N LEU A 199 -10.07 -3.28 -24.41
CA LEU A 199 -8.86 -3.88 -23.92
C LEU A 199 -9.07 -5.39 -23.82
N VAL A 200 -8.31 -6.15 -24.58
CA VAL A 200 -8.25 -7.61 -24.46
C VAL A 200 -7.06 -7.97 -23.62
N THR A 201 -7.29 -8.59 -22.47
CA THR A 201 -6.22 -9.10 -21.60
C THR A 201 -6.27 -10.62 -21.60
N THR A 202 -5.14 -11.25 -21.82
CA THR A 202 -4.99 -12.71 -21.69
C THR A 202 -4.26 -13.00 -20.40
N ASP A 203 -4.82 -13.84 -19.54
CA ASP A 203 -4.18 -14.30 -18.32
C ASP A 203 -3.10 -15.37 -18.62
N SER A 204 -2.35 -15.75 -17.58
CA SER A 204 -1.31 -16.77 -17.69
C SER A 204 -1.84 -18.17 -18.06
N SER A 205 -3.15 -18.38 -18.00
CA SER A 205 -3.83 -19.62 -18.36
C SER A 205 -4.41 -19.57 -19.78
N GLY A 206 -4.19 -18.49 -20.52
CA GLY A 206 -4.68 -18.29 -21.88
C GLY A 206 -6.14 -17.82 -21.96
N ASN A 207 -6.79 -17.50 -20.85
CA ASN A 207 -8.14 -17.00 -20.87
C ASN A 207 -8.14 -15.51 -21.26
N THR A 208 -9.00 -15.17 -22.21
CA THR A 208 -9.09 -13.81 -22.73
C THR A 208 -10.28 -13.10 -22.10
N THR A 209 -10.02 -11.94 -21.48
CA THR A 209 -11.06 -11.06 -20.95
C THR A 209 -11.12 -9.80 -21.78
N THR A 210 -12.30 -9.47 -22.29
CA THR A 210 -12.53 -8.26 -23.08
C THR A 210 -13.28 -7.25 -22.22
N LYS A 211 -12.70 -6.09 -21.99
CA LYS A 211 -13.35 -4.95 -21.32
C LYS A 211 -13.52 -3.81 -22.31
N THR A 212 -14.75 -3.47 -22.61
CA THR A 212 -15.08 -2.30 -23.43
C THR A 212 -15.43 -1.13 -22.50
N THR A 213 -14.74 -0.01 -22.66
CA THR A 213 -15.05 1.23 -21.95
C THR A 213 -15.52 2.26 -22.99
N VAL A 214 -16.67 2.84 -22.76
CA VAL A 214 -17.27 3.93 -23.54
C VAL A 214 -16.94 5.25 -22.86
#